data_b31e68fe9313b2522529b665268efa6d
#
_entry.id   b31e68fe9313b2522529b665268efa6d
#
_cell.length_a   1.000
_cell.length_b   1.000
_cell.length_c   1.000
_cell.angle_alpha   90.00
_cell.angle_beta   90.00
_cell.angle_gamma   90.00
#
_symmetry.space_group_name_H-M   'P 1'
#
loop_
_entity.id
_entity.type
_entity.pdbx_description
1 polymer ?
#
loop_
_entity_poly.entity_id
_entity_poly.type
_entity_poly.pdbx_seq_one_letter_code
_entity_poly.pdbx_strand_id
1 'polypeptide(L)'
;MLTGAYTFLATESPLVTIEAVLKPSITPDKHYVLMCTGPRCGEEGAGQALYDSLWTKLKAAGIHEGPGRTKFNSVNCFGACKGGPLMCVQPQGTWYYNVTPANLDRIIAEHLVGDQAVQDLVFHQSPQVDVSAQLGSAD
;
A
#
# COMPACT_ATOMS: atom_id res chain seq x y z
N MET A 1 12.81 -22.79 -45.65
CA MET A 1 12.49 -22.36 -45.67
C MET A 1 12.10 -22.02 -45.25
N LEU A 2 12.21 -21.93 -44.95
CA LEU A 2 11.72 -21.32 -44.68
C LEU A 2 11.42 -21.07 -44.15
N THR A 3 11.61 -21.12 -44.20
CA THR A 3 11.19 -20.65 -43.85
C THR A 3 10.90 -20.39 -43.26
N GLY A 4 11.15 -20.36 -43.16
CA GLY A 4 10.73 -19.75 -42.86
C GLY A 4 10.52 -19.51 -42.14
N ALA A 5 10.70 -19.51 -42.15
CA ALA A 5 10.31 -18.98 -41.82
C ALA A 5 10.07 -18.69 -41.17
N TYR A 6 10.09 -18.62 -41.10
CA TYR A 6 9.51 -17.99 -40.75
C TYR A 6 9.23 -17.81 -40.10
N THR A 7 9.59 -17.89 -40.19
CA THR A 7 9.16 -17.37 -39.84
C THR A 7 8.83 -17.19 -39.19
N PHE A 8 8.84 -16.94 -38.93
CA PHE A 8 8.23 -16.28 -38.61
C PHE A 8 7.91 -15.97 -38.20
N LEU A 9 8.14 -15.87 -38.32
CA LEU A 9 7.69 -15.22 -38.15
C LEU A 9 7.23 -14.87 -37.76
N ALA A 10 7.47 -14.75 -37.98
CA ALA A 10 6.97 -14.19 -37.83
C ALA A 10 6.44 -14.03 -37.34
N THR A 11 6.29 -13.80 -37.46
CA THR A 11 5.64 -13.74 -37.18
C THR A 11 5.26 -13.75 -36.47
N GLU A 12 5.16 -13.57 -36.27
CA GLU A 12 4.66 -13.56 -35.77
C GLU A 12 4.42 -13.42 -34.93
N SER A 13 4.69 -13.33 -34.74
CA SER A 13 4.29 -13.04 -34.04
C SER A 13 3.55 -12.43 -32.78
N PRO A 14 2.21 -12.21 -32.61
CA PRO A 14 1.50 -11.70 -31.46
C PRO A 14 1.80 -12.49 -30.17
N LEU A 15 2.01 -13.74 -30.30
CA LEU A 15 2.37 -14.60 -29.17
C LEU A 15 3.65 -14.13 -28.50
N VAL A 16 4.61 -13.70 -29.29
CA VAL A 16 5.88 -13.19 -28.78
C VAL A 16 5.62 -11.91 -27.99
N THR A 17 4.70 -11.08 -28.44
CA THR A 17 4.34 -9.85 -27.72
C THR A 17 3.78 -10.16 -26.35
N ILE A 18 2.91 -11.16 -26.24
CA ILE A 18 2.35 -11.57 -24.95
C ILE A 18 3.43 -12.04 -24.00
N GLU A 19 4.39 -12.79 -24.52
CA GLU A 19 5.48 -13.31 -23.72
C GLU A 19 6.42 -12.23 -23.22
N ALA A 20 6.45 -11.08 -23.90
CA ALA A 20 7.30 -9.97 -23.51
C ALA A 20 6.79 -9.27 -22.24
N VAL A 21 5.52 -9.49 -21.86
CA VAL A 21 4.96 -8.88 -20.66
C VAL A 21 5.09 -9.84 -19.51
N LEU A 22 6.02 -9.55 -18.63
CA LEU A 22 6.27 -10.39 -17.46
C LEU A 22 5.31 -10.06 -16.33
N LYS A 23 4.86 -11.08 -15.62
CA LYS A 23 4.00 -10.90 -14.47
C LYS A 23 4.84 -10.37 -13.32
N PRO A 24 4.50 -9.19 -12.76
CA PRO A 24 5.25 -8.67 -11.63
C PRO A 24 4.99 -9.46 -10.36
N SER A 25 5.86 -9.31 -9.41
CA SER A 25 5.69 -9.91 -8.09
C SER A 25 5.90 -8.85 -7.03
N ILE A 26 5.30 -9.06 -5.87
CA ILE A 26 5.43 -8.15 -4.74
C ILE A 26 6.30 -8.81 -3.68
N THR A 27 7.38 -8.12 -3.29
CA THR A 27 8.20 -8.59 -2.19
C THR A 27 7.40 -8.55 -0.89
N PRO A 28 7.61 -9.51 0.00
CA PRO A 28 6.84 -9.56 1.25
C PRO A 28 6.94 -8.29 2.06
N ASP A 29 5.82 -7.92 2.67
CA ASP A 29 5.75 -6.84 3.64
C ASP A 29 4.75 -7.23 4.71
N LYS A 30 4.83 -6.57 5.85
CA LYS A 30 3.90 -6.81 6.95
C LYS A 30 2.73 -5.86 6.88
N HIS A 31 3.00 -4.61 6.58
CA HIS A 31 1.99 -3.56 6.46
C HIS A 31 2.25 -2.73 5.22
N TYR A 32 1.19 -2.16 4.70
CA TYR A 32 1.28 -1.22 3.58
C TYR A 32 0.47 0.01 3.97
N VAL A 33 1.15 1.14 4.09
CA VAL A 33 0.55 2.39 4.51
C VAL A 33 0.20 3.23 3.28
N LEU A 34 -1.02 3.73 3.25
CA LEU A 34 -1.46 4.69 2.24
C LEU A 34 -1.77 6.00 2.94
N MET A 35 -1.11 7.06 2.51
CA MET A 35 -1.25 8.39 3.12
C MET A 35 -1.90 9.35 2.14
N CYS A 36 -2.97 10.00 2.57
CA CYS A 36 -3.61 11.02 1.75
C CYS A 36 -2.75 12.27 1.71
N THR A 37 -2.37 12.70 0.50
CA THR A 37 -1.56 13.89 0.31
C THR A 37 -2.32 15.01 -0.41
N GLY A 38 -3.65 14.83 -0.60
CA GLY A 38 -4.45 15.82 -1.30
C GLY A 38 -4.67 17.07 -0.49
N PRO A 39 -4.97 18.19 -1.16
CA PRO A 39 -5.10 19.49 -0.50
C PRO A 39 -6.29 19.61 0.43
N ARG A 40 -7.26 18.72 0.31
CA ARG A 40 -8.45 18.74 1.17
C ARG A 40 -8.30 17.92 2.43
N CYS A 41 -7.19 17.23 2.60
CA CYS A 41 -6.99 16.32 3.69
C CYS A 41 -6.25 17.05 4.82
N GLY A 42 -7.00 17.77 5.64
CA GLY A 42 -6.44 18.62 6.67
C GLY A 42 -5.94 19.93 6.09
N GLU A 43 -4.94 20.51 6.73
CA GLU A 43 -4.30 21.72 6.24
C GLU A 43 -3.53 21.41 4.96
N GLU A 44 -3.46 22.38 4.08
CA GLU A 44 -2.73 22.23 2.84
C GLU A 44 -1.27 21.86 3.11
N GLY A 45 -0.83 20.78 2.48
CA GLY A 45 0.55 20.31 2.62
C GLY A 45 0.81 19.43 3.84
N ALA A 46 -0.15 19.30 4.76
CA ALA A 46 0.07 18.50 5.96
C ALA A 46 0.27 17.01 5.64
N GLY A 47 -0.57 16.47 4.76
CA GLY A 47 -0.43 15.07 4.36
C GLY A 47 0.87 14.79 3.63
N GLN A 48 1.26 15.73 2.77
CA GLN A 48 2.53 15.58 2.04
C GLN A 48 3.71 15.62 3.00
N ALA A 49 3.68 16.52 3.99
CA ALA A 49 4.76 16.60 4.97
C ALA A 49 4.87 15.30 5.78
N LEU A 50 3.74 14.73 6.17
CA LEU A 50 3.74 13.44 6.87
C LEU A 50 4.32 12.34 5.99
N TYR A 51 3.89 12.30 4.74
CA TYR A 51 4.37 11.31 3.80
C TYR A 51 5.89 11.42 3.62
N ASP A 52 6.38 12.64 3.48
CA ASP A 52 7.81 12.88 3.30
C ASP A 52 8.62 12.44 4.52
N SER A 53 8.02 12.44 5.71
CA SER A 53 8.69 12.02 6.94
C SER A 53 8.69 10.51 7.16
N LEU A 54 7.87 9.77 6.42
CA LEU A 54 7.68 8.32 6.66
C LEU A 54 8.97 7.52 6.53
N TRP A 55 9.73 7.77 5.48
CA TRP A 55 10.96 7.00 5.27
C TRP A 55 11.88 7.06 6.48
N THR A 56 12.12 8.27 6.97
CA THR A 56 13.01 8.48 8.12
C THR A 56 12.44 7.82 9.38
N LYS A 57 11.13 7.96 9.60
CA LYS A 57 10.48 7.39 10.77
C LYS A 57 10.47 5.86 10.75
N LEU A 58 10.19 5.27 9.60
CA LEU A 58 10.20 3.80 9.45
C LEU A 58 11.61 3.24 9.60
N LYS A 59 12.58 3.94 9.08
CA LYS A 59 13.98 3.55 9.22
C LYS A 59 14.41 3.60 10.69
N ALA A 60 14.03 4.65 11.39
CA ALA A 60 14.33 4.78 12.82
C ALA A 60 13.67 3.68 13.64
N ALA A 61 12.50 3.21 13.22
CA ALA A 61 11.80 2.12 13.89
C ALA A 61 12.31 0.73 13.48
N GLY A 62 13.21 0.65 12.50
CA GLY A 62 13.77 -0.63 12.06
C GLY A 62 12.82 -1.47 11.19
N ILE A 63 11.79 -0.87 10.63
CA ILE A 63 10.80 -1.58 9.82
C ILE A 63 10.75 -1.11 8.37
N HIS A 64 11.85 -0.57 7.88
CA HIS A 64 11.91 -0.02 6.51
C HIS A 64 12.33 -1.07 5.48
N GLU A 65 12.83 -2.21 5.90
CA GLU A 65 13.28 -3.26 4.99
C GLU A 65 13.13 -4.64 5.61
N GLY A 66 13.30 -5.67 4.80
CA GLY A 66 13.13 -7.06 5.22
C GLY A 66 11.70 -7.54 5.07
N PRO A 67 11.43 -8.83 5.33
CA PRO A 67 10.08 -9.39 5.13
C PRO A 67 9.02 -8.80 6.06
N GLY A 68 9.44 -8.28 7.21
CA GLY A 68 8.52 -7.62 8.14
C GLY A 68 8.37 -6.13 7.93
N ARG A 69 8.82 -5.63 6.79
CA ARG A 69 8.83 -4.20 6.52
C ARG A 69 7.45 -3.61 6.32
N THR A 70 7.40 -2.31 6.45
CA THR A 70 6.22 -1.51 6.13
C THR A 70 6.50 -0.77 4.82
N LYS A 71 5.69 -1.05 3.81
CA LYS A 71 5.70 -0.26 2.58
C LYS A 71 4.78 0.92 2.75
N PHE A 72 4.99 1.95 1.96
CA PHE A 72 4.12 3.12 2.03
C PHE A 72 4.03 3.79 0.66
N ASN A 73 2.91 4.45 0.44
CA ASN A 73 2.68 5.21 -0.78
C ASN A 73 1.70 6.33 -0.48
N SER A 74 1.66 7.31 -1.38
CA SER A 74 0.73 8.42 -1.25
C SER A 74 -0.47 8.19 -2.16
N VAL A 75 -1.61 8.75 -1.76
CA VAL A 75 -2.80 8.81 -2.60
C VAL A 75 -3.28 10.24 -2.63
N ASN A 76 -3.89 10.65 -3.75
CA ASN A 76 -4.37 12.02 -3.90
C ASN A 76 -5.59 12.31 -3.03
N CYS A 77 -6.45 11.33 -2.85
CA CYS A 77 -7.65 11.51 -2.04
C CYS A 77 -8.32 10.15 -1.80
N PHE A 78 -8.80 9.94 -0.57
CA PHE A 78 -9.58 8.74 -0.24
C PHE A 78 -11.09 8.98 -0.43
N GLY A 79 -11.48 10.20 -0.71
CA GLY A 79 -12.90 10.54 -0.80
C GLY A 79 -13.56 10.79 0.56
N ALA A 80 -12.77 10.91 1.62
CA ALA A 80 -13.26 11.18 2.98
C ALA A 80 -12.58 12.44 3.48
N CYS A 81 -13.03 13.59 3.02
CA CYS A 81 -12.31 14.86 3.15
C CYS A 81 -12.48 15.58 4.49
N LYS A 82 -12.66 14.84 5.58
CA LYS A 82 -12.82 15.44 6.92
C LYS A 82 -11.86 14.80 7.90
N GLY A 83 -11.40 15.59 8.86
CA GLY A 83 -10.57 15.08 9.94
C GLY A 83 -9.20 14.63 9.51
N GLY A 84 -8.72 15.13 8.38
CA GLY A 84 -7.39 14.77 7.91
C GLY A 84 -6.26 15.43 8.68
N PRO A 85 -5.04 15.02 8.35
CA PRO A 85 -4.68 14.02 7.34
C PRO A 85 -5.20 12.62 7.65
N LEU A 86 -5.46 11.86 6.58
CA LEU A 86 -5.99 10.51 6.68
C LEU A 86 -4.94 9.49 6.25
N MET A 87 -5.00 8.32 6.88
CA MET A 87 -4.05 7.24 6.59
C MET A 87 -4.77 5.90 6.68
N CYS A 88 -4.39 4.96 5.81
CA CYS A 88 -4.91 3.61 5.84
C CYS A 88 -3.76 2.63 5.99
N VAL A 89 -3.93 1.62 6.82
CA VAL A 89 -2.95 0.55 7.01
C VAL A 89 -3.52 -0.76 6.49
N GLN A 90 -2.85 -1.33 5.50
CA GLN A 90 -3.23 -2.60 4.91
C GLN A 90 -2.26 -3.69 5.39
N PRO A 91 -2.64 -4.94 5.41
CA PRO A 91 -3.86 -5.53 4.87
C PRO A 91 -5.06 -5.47 5.80
N GLN A 92 -4.91 -4.97 7.02
CA GLN A 92 -5.99 -4.94 8.00
C GLN A 92 -7.14 -4.01 7.60
N GLY A 93 -6.85 -3.02 6.76
CA GLY A 93 -7.86 -2.04 6.38
C GLY A 93 -8.25 -1.14 7.54
N THR A 94 -7.27 -0.70 8.30
CA THR A 94 -7.47 0.19 9.44
C THR A 94 -7.29 1.62 8.97
N TRP A 95 -8.32 2.45 9.16
CA TRP A 95 -8.35 3.81 8.64
C TRP A 95 -8.26 4.81 9.78
N TYR A 96 -7.25 5.66 9.70
CA TYR A 96 -6.94 6.65 10.73
C TYR A 96 -7.29 8.06 10.28
N TYR A 97 -7.71 8.89 11.22
CA TYR A 97 -7.95 10.31 10.98
C TYR A 97 -7.11 11.13 11.97
N ASN A 98 -7.07 12.43 11.74
CA ASN A 98 -6.32 13.36 12.60
C ASN A 98 -4.87 12.90 12.78
N VAL A 99 -4.23 12.53 11.68
CA VAL A 99 -2.86 12.01 11.74
C VAL A 99 -1.89 13.19 11.78
N THR A 100 -1.66 13.69 12.99
CA THR A 100 -0.62 14.69 13.23
C THR A 100 0.73 14.00 13.30
N PRO A 101 1.87 14.75 13.27
CA PRO A 101 3.17 14.09 13.44
C PRO A 101 3.26 13.25 14.72
N ALA A 102 2.72 13.75 15.83
CA ALA A 102 2.71 12.99 17.08
C ALA A 102 1.86 11.74 16.99
N ASN A 103 0.67 11.85 16.36
CA ASN A 103 -0.21 10.70 16.18
C ASN A 103 0.38 9.68 15.21
N LEU A 104 1.10 10.14 14.20
CA LEU A 104 1.81 9.24 13.30
C LEU A 104 2.86 8.43 14.05
N ASP A 105 3.59 9.07 14.96
CA ASP A 105 4.57 8.36 15.78
C ASP A 105 3.91 7.28 16.63
N ARG A 106 2.72 7.57 17.19
CA ARG A 106 1.95 6.58 17.94
C ARG A 106 1.54 5.41 17.06
N ILE A 107 1.06 5.70 15.86
CA ILE A 107 0.63 4.65 14.93
C ILE A 107 1.81 3.75 14.55
N ILE A 108 2.96 4.35 14.32
CA ILE A 108 4.16 3.56 13.99
C ILE A 108 4.54 2.66 15.16
N ALA A 109 4.61 3.20 16.36
CA ALA A 109 5.04 2.43 17.54
C ALA A 109 4.03 1.35 17.95
N GLU A 110 2.75 1.71 17.96
CA GLU A 110 1.73 0.80 18.50
C GLU A 110 1.17 -0.15 17.44
N HIS A 111 0.96 0.32 16.23
CA HIS A 111 0.36 -0.50 15.18
C HIS A 111 1.39 -1.15 14.26
N LEU A 112 2.29 -0.38 13.67
CA LEU A 112 3.22 -0.92 12.69
C LEU A 112 4.31 -1.79 13.34
N VAL A 113 4.75 -1.44 14.53
CA VAL A 113 5.72 -2.23 15.30
C VAL A 113 5.01 -3.20 16.24
N GLY A 114 4.04 -2.71 17.00
CA GLY A 114 3.41 -3.46 18.08
C GLY A 114 2.18 -4.27 17.70
N ASP A 115 1.72 -4.17 16.47
CA ASP A 115 0.56 -4.91 15.93
C ASP A 115 -0.76 -4.62 16.68
N GLN A 116 -0.88 -3.43 17.26
CA GLN A 116 -2.07 -3.00 17.99
C GLN A 116 -2.55 -1.68 17.43
N ALA A 117 -3.71 -1.68 16.79
CA ALA A 117 -4.27 -0.44 16.24
C ALA A 117 -4.47 0.61 17.34
N VAL A 118 -4.27 1.87 16.99
CA VAL A 118 -4.49 3.01 17.89
C VAL A 118 -5.97 3.36 17.84
N GLN A 119 -6.78 2.74 18.68
CA GLN A 119 -8.23 2.75 18.56
C GLN A 119 -8.85 4.13 18.59
N ASP A 120 -8.31 5.04 19.38
CA ASP A 120 -8.85 6.39 19.47
C ASP A 120 -8.69 7.21 18.20
N LEU A 121 -7.85 6.76 17.28
CA LEU A 121 -7.62 7.43 15.99
C LEU A 121 -8.27 6.69 14.82
N VAL A 122 -8.89 5.55 15.05
CA VAL A 122 -9.53 4.76 14.00
C VAL A 122 -10.93 5.31 13.74
N PHE A 123 -11.24 5.63 12.46
CA PHE A 123 -12.60 6.02 12.12
C PHE A 123 -13.31 4.98 11.25
N HIS A 124 -12.58 4.03 10.72
CA HIS A 124 -13.17 2.96 9.92
C HIS A 124 -12.27 1.74 9.94
N GLN A 125 -12.88 0.58 9.99
CA GLN A 125 -12.18 -0.70 9.92
C GLN A 125 -12.83 -1.52 8.82
N SER A 126 -12.06 -1.84 7.78
CA SER A 126 -12.59 -2.65 6.68
C SER A 126 -12.92 -4.05 7.16
N PRO A 127 -14.03 -4.64 6.68
CA PRO A 127 -14.36 -6.03 7.02
C PRO A 127 -13.25 -6.97 6.54
N GLN A 128 -12.95 -7.98 7.36
CA GLN A 128 -11.99 -9.00 6.95
C GLN A 128 -12.74 -10.09 6.18
N VAL A 129 -12.17 -10.49 5.05
CA VAL A 129 -12.76 -11.50 4.18
C VAL A 129 -11.87 -12.73 4.19
N ASP A 130 -12.49 -13.90 4.33
CA ASP A 130 -11.75 -15.16 4.26
C ASP A 130 -11.48 -15.52 2.81
N VAL A 131 -10.38 -15.00 2.29
CA VAL A 131 -9.97 -15.22 0.91
C VAL A 131 -9.67 -16.70 0.66
N SER A 132 -9.15 -17.37 1.67
CA SER A 132 -8.82 -18.79 1.54
C SER A 132 -10.07 -19.64 1.23
N ALA A 133 -11.19 -19.34 1.92
CA ALA A 133 -12.43 -20.06 1.66
C ALA A 133 -12.95 -19.77 0.26
N GLN A 134 -12.84 -18.55 -0.20
CA GLN A 134 -13.27 -18.18 -1.54
C GLN A 134 -12.44 -18.85 -2.62
N LEU A 135 -11.13 -18.88 -2.43
CA LEU A 135 -10.25 -19.53 -3.38
C LEU A 135 -10.47 -21.05 -3.40
N GLY A 136 -10.69 -21.63 -2.22
CA GLY A 136 -10.96 -23.06 -2.13
C GLY A 136 -12.24 -23.45 -2.87
N SER A 137 -13.26 -22.61 -2.81
CA SER A 137 -14.52 -22.89 -3.49
C SER A 137 -14.39 -22.75 -5.01
N ALA A 138 -13.43 -22.01 -5.49
CA ALA A 138 -13.21 -21.83 -6.92
C ALA A 138 -12.48 -23.03 -7.53
N ASP A 139 -11.84 -23.82 -6.72
CA ASP A 139 -11.12 -24.98 -7.18
C ASP A 139 -12.07 -26.18 -7.34
#